data_0433694f5ce9a1f6d2d405c54e48ff72
#
_entry.id   0433694f5ce9a1f6d2d405c54e48ff72
#
_cell.length_a   1.000
_cell.length_b   1.000
_cell.length_c   1.000
_cell.angle_alpha   90.00
_cell.angle_beta   90.00
_cell.angle_gamma   90.00
#
_symmetry.space_group_name_H-M   'P 1'
#
loop_
_entity.id
_entity.type
_entity.pdbx_description
1 polymer ?
#
loop_
_entity_poly.entity_id
_entity_poly.type
_entity_poly.pdbx_seq_one_letter_code
_entity_poly.pdbx_strand_id
1 'polypeptide(L)'
;FIVYQIIFQVCAIPFIWLKRSLTELTFVWTALITVIVIVAVVKARKRIPEDFCFVKKILKEHRLLMGITIIAVLIVCWYATLNGELNDDSLYYIGVVNTTVTTDTMFQYNAYTGVAMPSHYFRRVLVTFEINAAVVCRIFGVHPIIIMRIFRGNLNVILTALTIALIGTTVFCDEKTVEKSAILVCVSMALYFIADSTMYSNAAFFLNRTYEGKAYAGNALIYFMVYLCICLMQTKRKSY
;
A
#
# COMPACT_ATOMS: atom_id res chain seq x y z
N PHE A 1 2.20 1.38 -7.06
CA PHE A 1 2.17 1.97 -5.69
C PHE A 1 3.54 1.93 -5.01
N ILE A 2 4.29 0.82 -5.08
CA ILE A 2 5.64 0.72 -4.47
C ILE A 2 6.57 1.80 -5.03
N VAL A 3 6.67 1.93 -6.35
CA VAL A 3 7.46 3.01 -6.99
C VAL A 3 6.98 4.40 -6.56
N TYR A 4 5.67 4.59 -6.47
CA TYR A 4 5.06 5.82 -5.96
C TYR A 4 5.57 6.15 -4.54
N GLN A 5 5.60 5.17 -3.63
CA GLN A 5 6.08 5.38 -2.26
C GLN A 5 7.59 5.70 -2.21
N ILE A 6 8.40 5.05 -3.04
CA ILE A 6 9.84 5.33 -3.12
C ILE A 6 10.08 6.77 -3.60
N ILE A 7 9.40 7.20 -4.67
CA ILE A 7 9.53 8.56 -5.20
C ILE A 7 9.05 9.58 -4.15
N PHE A 8 7.91 9.29 -3.47
CA PHE A 8 7.41 10.14 -2.40
C PHE A 8 8.43 10.28 -1.27
N GLN A 9 9.05 9.18 -0.83
CA GLN A 9 10.06 9.20 0.23
C GLN A 9 11.24 10.09 -0.13
N VAL A 10 11.77 9.94 -1.34
CA VAL A 10 12.88 10.78 -1.84
C VAL A 10 12.49 12.26 -1.87
N CYS A 11 11.26 12.56 -2.28
CA CYS A 11 10.74 13.92 -2.30
C CYS A 11 10.50 14.50 -0.90
N ALA A 12 9.92 13.70 0.02
CA ALA A 12 9.47 14.19 1.33
C ALA A 12 10.63 14.40 2.34
N ILE A 13 11.66 13.55 2.31
CA ILE A 13 12.78 13.64 3.27
C ILE A 13 13.41 15.03 3.36
N PRO A 14 13.77 15.73 2.26
CA PRO A 14 14.31 17.07 2.32
C PRO A 14 13.36 18.08 2.99
N PHE A 15 12.04 17.99 2.71
CA PHE A 15 11.05 18.89 3.32
C PHE A 15 10.93 18.67 4.83
N ILE A 16 10.94 17.40 5.28
CA ILE A 16 10.91 17.06 6.70
C ILE A 16 12.18 17.56 7.39
N TRP A 17 13.33 17.31 6.79
CA TRP A 17 14.63 17.72 7.32
C TRP A 17 14.76 19.25 7.48
N LEU A 18 14.30 19.99 6.45
CA LEU A 18 14.34 21.45 6.42
C LEU A 18 13.15 22.09 7.17
N LYS A 19 12.32 21.30 7.87
CA LYS A 19 11.13 21.77 8.62
C LYS A 19 10.17 22.61 7.76
N ARG A 20 10.06 22.27 6.47
CA ARG A 20 9.12 22.93 5.55
C ARG A 20 7.68 22.54 5.87
N SER A 21 6.70 23.29 5.34
CA SER A 21 5.30 23.04 5.58
C SER A 21 4.77 21.82 4.81
N LEU A 22 3.71 21.19 5.33
CA LEU A 22 2.97 20.17 4.59
C LEU A 22 2.36 20.73 3.30
N THR A 23 1.92 21.98 3.33
CA THR A 23 1.35 22.67 2.16
C THR A 23 2.37 22.78 1.02
N GLU A 24 3.62 23.17 1.31
CA GLU A 24 4.68 23.20 0.30
C GLU A 24 4.98 21.82 -0.28
N LEU A 25 5.11 20.80 0.58
CA LEU A 25 5.31 19.43 0.13
C LEU A 25 4.13 18.94 -0.73
N THR A 26 2.89 19.26 -0.32
CA THR A 26 1.69 18.86 -1.07
C THR A 26 1.68 19.46 -2.47
N PHE A 27 2.03 20.75 -2.59
CA PHE A 27 2.10 21.42 -3.89
C PHE A 27 3.15 20.78 -4.81
N VAL A 28 4.39 20.64 -4.31
CA VAL A 28 5.49 20.04 -5.08
C VAL A 28 5.18 18.59 -5.46
N TRP A 29 4.64 17.81 -4.53
CA TRP A 29 4.26 16.43 -4.79
C TRP A 29 3.15 16.31 -5.82
N THR A 30 2.11 17.14 -5.72
CA THR A 30 1.00 17.13 -6.67
C THR A 30 1.48 17.48 -8.08
N ALA A 31 2.34 18.49 -8.22
CA ALA A 31 2.94 18.84 -9.49
C ALA A 31 3.78 17.68 -10.07
N LEU A 32 4.66 17.09 -9.25
CA LEU A 32 5.52 15.98 -9.66
C LEU A 32 4.72 14.76 -10.10
N ILE A 33 3.74 14.32 -9.28
CA ILE A 33 2.95 13.13 -9.61
C ILE A 33 2.08 13.35 -10.84
N THR A 34 1.56 14.56 -11.04
CA THR A 34 0.79 14.91 -12.24
C THR A 34 1.64 14.76 -13.50
N VAL A 35 2.87 15.26 -13.49
CA VAL A 35 3.80 15.08 -14.62
C VAL A 35 4.10 13.61 -14.87
N ILE A 36 4.40 12.85 -13.80
CA ILE A 36 4.68 11.40 -13.92
C ILE A 36 3.48 10.66 -14.52
N VAL A 37 2.26 10.96 -14.05
CA VAL A 37 1.02 10.32 -14.55
C VAL A 37 0.79 10.68 -16.02
N ILE A 38 0.94 11.94 -16.43
CA ILE A 38 0.80 12.36 -17.84
C ILE A 38 1.80 11.60 -18.71
N VAL A 39 3.07 11.55 -18.33
CA VAL A 39 4.11 10.83 -19.09
C VAL A 39 3.79 9.33 -19.16
N ALA A 40 3.35 8.73 -18.05
CA ALA A 40 2.99 7.32 -18.02
C ALA A 40 1.79 7.01 -18.94
N VAL A 41 0.73 7.82 -18.88
CA VAL A 41 -0.45 7.67 -19.75
C VAL A 41 -0.08 7.84 -21.22
N VAL A 42 0.71 8.86 -21.56
CA VAL A 42 1.15 9.09 -22.95
C VAL A 42 1.96 7.90 -23.48
N LYS A 43 2.89 7.35 -22.67
CA LYS A 43 3.68 6.17 -23.04
C LYS A 43 2.83 4.89 -23.12
N ALA A 44 1.90 4.71 -22.21
CA ALA A 44 1.08 3.51 -22.11
C ALA A 44 -0.16 3.53 -23.03
N ARG A 45 -0.50 4.68 -23.66
CA ARG A 45 -1.76 4.89 -24.38
C ARG A 45 -2.13 3.80 -25.41
N LYS A 46 -1.14 3.19 -26.04
CA LYS A 46 -1.35 2.11 -27.02
C LYS A 46 -1.62 0.76 -26.34
N ARG A 47 -1.03 0.52 -25.15
CA ARG A 47 -1.18 -0.75 -24.40
C ARG A 47 -2.45 -0.78 -23.56
N ILE A 48 -2.92 0.36 -23.07
CA ILE A 48 -4.09 0.44 -22.19
C ILE A 48 -5.32 -0.29 -22.76
N PRO A 49 -5.71 -0.10 -24.05
CA PRO A 49 -6.85 -0.83 -24.60
C PRO A 49 -6.64 -2.34 -24.69
N GLU A 50 -5.40 -2.77 -25.00
CA GLU A 50 -5.03 -4.19 -25.10
C GLU A 50 -5.09 -4.85 -23.72
N ASP A 51 -4.49 -4.21 -22.71
CA ASP A 51 -4.52 -4.67 -21.31
C ASP A 51 -5.96 -4.75 -20.78
N PHE A 52 -6.79 -3.74 -21.08
CA PHE A 52 -8.20 -3.74 -20.69
C PHE A 52 -8.99 -4.87 -21.38
N CYS A 53 -8.77 -5.12 -22.66
CA CYS A 53 -9.38 -6.21 -23.40
C CYS A 53 -8.95 -7.56 -22.81
N PHE A 54 -7.67 -7.72 -22.47
CA PHE A 54 -7.13 -8.92 -21.83
C PHE A 54 -7.77 -9.18 -20.46
N VAL A 55 -7.86 -8.18 -19.59
CA VAL A 55 -8.52 -8.30 -18.28
C VAL A 55 -10.00 -8.68 -18.46
N LYS A 56 -10.71 -8.03 -19.38
CA LYS A 56 -12.11 -8.34 -19.68
C LYS A 56 -12.29 -9.77 -20.16
N LYS A 57 -11.36 -10.29 -20.97
CA LYS A 57 -11.36 -11.69 -21.44
C LYS A 57 -11.20 -12.65 -20.27
N ILE A 58 -10.20 -12.44 -19.40
CA ILE A 58 -9.98 -13.27 -18.18
C ILE A 58 -11.22 -13.30 -17.30
N LEU A 59 -11.79 -12.12 -17.01
CA LEU A 59 -13.00 -12.02 -16.18
C LEU A 59 -14.19 -12.76 -16.78
N LYS A 60 -14.29 -12.81 -18.12
CA LYS A 60 -15.37 -13.52 -18.82
C LYS A 60 -15.15 -15.04 -18.82
N GLU A 61 -13.93 -15.48 -19.09
CA GLU A 61 -13.58 -16.92 -19.20
C GLU A 61 -13.58 -17.61 -17.84
N HIS A 62 -13.09 -16.94 -16.78
CA HIS A 62 -12.97 -17.49 -15.43
C HIS A 62 -13.91 -16.78 -14.42
N ARG A 63 -15.10 -16.34 -14.89
CA ARG A 63 -16.01 -15.46 -14.12
C ARG A 63 -16.33 -15.93 -12.70
N LEU A 64 -16.57 -17.24 -12.52
CA LEU A 64 -16.92 -17.81 -11.22
C LEU A 64 -15.73 -17.72 -10.25
N LEU A 65 -14.56 -18.19 -10.68
CA LEU A 65 -13.35 -18.20 -9.85
C LEU A 65 -12.87 -16.79 -9.53
N MET A 66 -12.89 -15.88 -10.52
CA MET A 66 -12.55 -14.47 -10.31
C MET A 66 -13.55 -13.80 -9.37
N GLY A 67 -14.83 -14.13 -9.48
CA GLY A 67 -15.87 -13.68 -8.55
C GLY A 67 -15.57 -14.12 -7.11
N ILE A 68 -15.26 -15.39 -6.90
CA ILE A 68 -14.87 -15.95 -5.59
C ILE A 68 -13.62 -15.22 -5.06
N THR A 69 -12.61 -15.02 -5.90
CA THR A 69 -11.36 -14.33 -5.51
C THR A 69 -11.62 -12.89 -5.08
N ILE A 70 -12.42 -12.16 -5.85
CA ILE A 70 -12.81 -10.78 -5.51
C ILE A 70 -13.58 -10.76 -4.18
N ILE A 71 -14.54 -11.67 -4.00
CA ILE A 71 -15.30 -11.79 -2.75
C ILE A 71 -14.37 -12.10 -1.57
N ALA A 72 -13.42 -13.00 -1.71
CA ALA A 72 -12.45 -13.31 -0.67
C ALA A 72 -11.63 -12.08 -0.26
N VAL A 73 -11.13 -11.30 -1.22
CA VAL A 73 -10.41 -10.05 -0.95
C VAL A 73 -11.32 -9.01 -0.29
N LEU A 74 -12.58 -8.88 -0.74
CA LEU A 74 -13.55 -7.95 -0.14
C LEU A 74 -13.91 -8.35 1.29
N ILE A 75 -14.00 -9.63 1.62
CA ILE A 75 -14.21 -10.12 3.00
C ILE A 75 -13.04 -9.68 3.88
N VAL A 76 -11.80 -9.81 3.43
CA VAL A 76 -10.62 -9.34 4.19
C VAL A 76 -10.64 -7.83 4.34
N CYS A 77 -10.95 -7.07 3.30
CA CYS A 77 -11.11 -5.60 3.37
C CYS A 77 -12.18 -5.19 4.39
N TRP A 78 -13.32 -5.86 4.35
CA TRP A 78 -14.42 -5.65 5.30
C TRP A 78 -13.98 -5.95 6.74
N TYR A 79 -13.38 -7.12 6.96
CA TYR A 79 -12.88 -7.53 8.26
C TYR A 79 -11.85 -6.53 8.81
N ALA A 80 -10.83 -6.19 8.03
CA ALA A 80 -9.78 -5.24 8.42
C ALA A 80 -10.33 -3.84 8.75
N THR A 81 -11.39 -3.41 8.05
CA THR A 81 -12.04 -2.12 8.31
C THR A 81 -12.79 -2.13 9.64
N LEU A 82 -13.52 -3.22 9.96
CA LEU A 82 -14.33 -3.31 11.18
C LEU A 82 -13.53 -3.67 12.42
N ASN A 83 -12.57 -4.58 12.31
CA ASN A 83 -11.85 -5.16 13.44
C ASN A 83 -10.48 -4.54 13.68
N GLY A 84 -10.13 -3.47 12.96
CA GLY A 84 -8.85 -2.79 13.18
C GLY A 84 -8.69 -2.34 14.65
N GLU A 85 -7.66 -2.84 15.30
CA GLU A 85 -7.33 -2.50 16.67
C GLU A 85 -6.98 -1.01 16.83
N LEU A 86 -7.49 -0.40 17.90
CA LEU A 86 -7.10 0.92 18.37
C LEU A 86 -6.16 0.72 19.56
N ASN A 87 -4.92 0.35 19.30
CA ASN A 87 -3.86 0.28 20.30
C ASN A 87 -3.01 1.57 20.29
N ASP A 88 -2.06 1.69 21.24
CA ASP A 88 -1.23 2.88 21.37
C ASP A 88 -0.44 3.22 20.09
N ASP A 89 0.06 2.21 19.38
CA ASP A 89 0.75 2.40 18.11
C ASP A 89 -0.19 3.01 17.04
N SER A 90 -1.41 2.49 16.93
CA SER A 90 -2.37 2.97 15.95
C SER A 90 -2.85 4.39 16.25
N LEU A 91 -3.07 4.72 17.50
CA LEU A 91 -3.37 6.08 17.94
C LEU A 91 -2.21 7.03 17.62
N TYR A 92 -0.98 6.56 17.80
CA TYR A 92 0.21 7.32 17.45
C TYR A 92 0.25 7.64 15.94
N TYR A 93 0.12 6.65 15.06
CA TYR A 93 0.21 6.89 13.61
C TYR A 93 -0.93 7.78 13.09
N ILE A 94 -2.15 7.57 13.55
CA ILE A 94 -3.28 8.44 13.21
C ILE A 94 -3.05 9.85 13.76
N GLY A 95 -2.54 9.96 14.99
CA GLY A 95 -2.17 11.21 15.64
C GLY A 95 -1.10 11.99 14.86
N VAL A 96 -0.06 11.31 14.33
CA VAL A 96 0.95 11.92 13.46
C VAL A 96 0.32 12.54 12.23
N VAL A 97 -0.57 11.81 11.55
CA VAL A 97 -1.26 12.35 10.36
C VAL A 97 -2.13 13.54 10.74
N ASN A 98 -2.88 13.43 11.84
CA ASN A 98 -3.76 14.50 12.30
C ASN A 98 -2.99 15.77 12.68
N THR A 99 -1.94 15.64 13.52
CA THR A 99 -1.10 16.79 13.90
C THR A 99 -0.44 17.42 12.68
N THR A 100 0.05 16.62 11.73
CA THR A 100 0.66 17.10 10.49
C THR A 100 -0.33 17.93 9.66
N VAL A 101 -1.58 17.45 9.51
CA VAL A 101 -2.62 18.17 8.76
C VAL A 101 -3.05 19.45 9.47
N THR A 102 -3.24 19.40 10.80
CA THR A 102 -3.77 20.54 11.57
C THR A 102 -2.76 21.64 11.80
N THR A 103 -1.49 21.29 12.01
CA THR A 103 -0.43 22.26 12.30
C THR A 103 0.33 22.71 11.04
N ASP A 104 0.07 22.10 9.90
CA ASP A 104 0.82 22.30 8.64
C ASP A 104 2.33 22.04 8.78
N THR A 105 2.73 21.16 9.72
CA THR A 105 4.14 20.84 10.00
C THR A 105 4.34 19.33 10.01
N MET A 106 5.58 18.88 9.82
CA MET A 106 5.91 17.46 9.76
C MET A 106 6.81 17.08 10.93
N PHE A 107 6.31 16.21 11.85
CA PHE A 107 7.02 15.71 13.04
C PHE A 107 7.55 16.79 14.00
N GLN A 108 6.94 17.97 14.01
CA GLN A 108 7.32 19.06 14.92
C GLN A 108 6.49 19.07 16.21
N TYR A 109 5.41 18.32 16.23
CA TYR A 109 4.51 18.21 17.37
C TYR A 109 4.36 16.74 17.81
N ASN A 110 4.17 16.54 19.11
CA ASN A 110 3.90 15.22 19.65
C ASN A 110 2.49 14.75 19.22
N ALA A 111 2.42 13.53 18.68
CA ALA A 111 1.18 12.96 18.13
C ALA A 111 0.09 12.74 19.17
N TYR A 112 0.45 12.54 20.46
CA TYR A 112 -0.51 12.30 21.52
C TYR A 112 -0.97 13.58 22.21
N THR A 113 -0.03 14.52 22.44
CA THR A 113 -0.28 15.68 23.29
C THR A 113 -0.47 16.97 22.48
N GLY A 114 -0.09 16.98 21.21
CA GLY A 114 -0.09 18.20 20.39
C GLY A 114 0.93 19.26 20.83
N VAL A 115 1.82 18.95 21.78
CA VAL A 115 2.84 19.88 22.27
C VAL A 115 4.03 19.91 21.29
N ALA A 116 4.58 21.09 21.04
CA ALA A 116 5.77 21.24 20.20
C ALA A 116 6.96 20.47 20.76
N MET A 117 7.68 19.79 19.89
CA MET A 117 8.87 19.01 20.25
C MET A 117 10.14 19.83 20.00
N PRO A 118 11.06 19.90 20.98
CA PRO A 118 12.26 20.74 20.87
C PRO A 118 13.26 20.25 19.82
N SER A 119 13.26 18.96 19.52
CA SER A 119 14.21 18.38 18.55
C SER A 119 13.56 17.33 17.65
N HIS A 120 14.09 17.18 16.42
CA HIS A 120 13.72 16.08 15.55
C HIS A 120 14.42 14.79 16.02
N TYR A 121 13.65 13.72 16.20
CA TYR A 121 14.23 12.40 16.23
C TYR A 121 14.61 11.99 14.80
N PHE A 122 15.90 11.84 14.50
CA PHE A 122 16.41 11.44 13.19
C PHE A 122 15.66 10.23 12.59
N ARG A 123 15.34 9.25 13.44
CA ARG A 123 14.53 8.08 13.05
C ARG A 123 13.21 8.44 12.37
N ARG A 124 12.57 9.55 12.75
CA ARG A 124 11.27 9.95 12.20
C ARG A 124 11.37 10.60 10.82
N VAL A 125 12.50 11.16 10.47
CA VAL A 125 12.70 11.77 9.14
C VAL A 125 12.54 10.75 8.02
N LEU A 126 12.89 9.49 8.28
CA LEU A 126 12.78 8.39 7.31
C LEU A 126 11.37 7.77 7.24
N VAL A 127 10.49 8.10 8.19
CA VAL A 127 9.13 7.54 8.26
C VAL A 127 8.18 8.45 7.48
N THR A 128 8.18 8.30 6.16
CA THR A 128 7.39 9.15 5.25
C THR A 128 6.00 8.58 4.93
N PHE A 129 5.68 7.38 5.44
CA PHE A 129 4.41 6.71 5.14
C PHE A 129 3.22 7.52 5.67
N GLU A 130 3.29 7.99 6.91
CA GLU A 130 2.27 8.82 7.55
C GLU A 130 2.18 10.20 6.90
N ILE A 131 3.32 10.80 6.52
CA ILE A 131 3.35 12.09 5.82
C ILE A 131 2.67 11.99 4.45
N ASN A 132 2.83 10.86 3.76
CA ASN A 132 2.09 10.61 2.53
C ASN A 132 0.57 10.57 2.77
N ALA A 133 0.12 9.98 3.90
CA ALA A 133 -1.30 10.03 4.26
C ALA A 133 -1.77 11.46 4.52
N ALA A 134 -0.96 12.27 5.21
CA ALA A 134 -1.28 13.68 5.47
C ALA A 134 -1.41 14.48 4.17
N VAL A 135 -0.51 14.26 3.19
CA VAL A 135 -0.62 14.87 1.85
C VAL A 135 -1.93 14.46 1.17
N VAL A 136 -2.31 13.17 1.21
CA VAL A 136 -3.58 12.69 0.64
C VAL A 136 -4.77 13.34 1.36
N CYS A 137 -4.76 13.43 2.70
CA CYS A 137 -5.78 14.15 3.46
C CYS A 137 -5.91 15.61 3.01
N ARG A 138 -4.79 16.29 2.80
CA ARG A 138 -4.74 17.70 2.37
C ARG A 138 -5.32 17.88 0.96
N ILE A 139 -4.97 16.98 0.01
CA ILE A 139 -5.44 17.06 -1.37
C ILE A 139 -6.97 16.85 -1.46
N PHE A 140 -7.49 15.85 -0.74
CA PHE A 140 -8.90 15.46 -0.86
C PHE A 140 -9.81 16.08 0.22
N GLY A 141 -9.27 16.80 1.20
CA GLY A 141 -10.04 17.36 2.31
C GLY A 141 -10.68 16.29 3.21
N VAL A 142 -10.12 15.09 3.26
CA VAL A 142 -10.69 13.94 3.99
C VAL A 142 -10.01 13.79 5.35
N HIS A 143 -10.80 13.44 6.36
CA HIS A 143 -10.31 13.26 7.72
C HIS A 143 -9.24 12.15 7.82
N PRO A 144 -8.14 12.34 8.57
CA PRO A 144 -7.04 11.39 8.72
C PRO A 144 -7.43 9.95 9.03
N ILE A 145 -8.42 9.75 9.89
CA ILE A 145 -8.89 8.41 10.26
C ILE A 145 -9.47 7.63 9.07
N ILE A 146 -10.17 8.32 8.17
CA ILE A 146 -10.75 7.70 6.95
C ILE A 146 -9.63 7.27 6.01
N ILE A 147 -8.65 8.17 5.77
CA ILE A 147 -7.52 7.86 4.90
C ILE A 147 -6.68 6.73 5.49
N MET A 148 -6.38 6.77 6.77
CA MET A 148 -5.55 5.74 7.40
C MET A 148 -6.28 4.40 7.48
N ARG A 149 -7.43 4.32 8.17
CA ARG A 149 -8.07 3.04 8.46
C ARG A 149 -8.81 2.44 7.28
N ILE A 150 -9.54 3.25 6.51
CA ILE A 150 -10.37 2.71 5.42
C ILE A 150 -9.55 2.64 4.14
N PHE A 151 -9.07 3.77 3.66
CA PHE A 151 -8.43 3.82 2.35
C PHE A 151 -7.10 3.03 2.32
N ARG A 152 -6.18 3.33 3.23
CA ARG A 152 -4.87 2.66 3.26
C ARG A 152 -4.93 1.21 3.69
N GLY A 153 -5.78 0.90 4.67
CA GLY A 153 -5.99 -0.49 5.08
C GLY A 153 -6.44 -1.35 3.91
N ASN A 154 -7.50 -0.95 3.23
CA ASN A 154 -8.03 -1.68 2.08
C ASN A 154 -7.05 -1.70 0.90
N LEU A 155 -6.34 -0.59 0.64
CA LEU A 155 -5.31 -0.54 -0.40
C LEU A 155 -4.20 -1.56 -0.13
N ASN A 156 -3.76 -1.71 1.11
CA ASN A 156 -2.74 -2.70 1.48
C ASN A 156 -3.23 -4.14 1.24
N VAL A 157 -4.47 -4.46 1.59
CA VAL A 157 -5.08 -5.78 1.30
C VAL A 157 -5.10 -6.05 -0.20
N ILE A 158 -5.56 -5.08 -1.00
CA ILE A 158 -5.63 -5.22 -2.46
C ILE A 158 -4.22 -5.38 -3.06
N LEU A 159 -3.25 -4.58 -2.63
CA LEU A 159 -1.87 -4.67 -3.12
C LEU A 159 -1.23 -6.02 -2.77
N THR A 160 -1.50 -6.54 -1.58
CA THR A 160 -1.03 -7.86 -1.16
C THR A 160 -1.64 -8.95 -2.04
N ALA A 161 -2.95 -8.93 -2.27
CA ALA A 161 -3.63 -9.87 -3.16
C ALA A 161 -3.09 -9.82 -4.58
N LEU A 162 -2.89 -8.61 -5.14
CA LEU A 162 -2.30 -8.44 -6.48
C LEU A 162 -0.87 -8.96 -6.55
N THR A 163 -0.07 -8.76 -5.51
CA THR A 163 1.32 -9.24 -5.49
C THR A 163 1.38 -10.76 -5.41
N ILE A 164 0.51 -11.37 -4.62
CA ILE A 164 0.37 -12.84 -4.57
C ILE A 164 -0.08 -13.38 -5.94
N ALA A 165 -1.03 -12.71 -6.62
CA ALA A 165 -1.43 -13.08 -7.96
C ALA A 165 -0.26 -12.99 -8.96
N LEU A 166 0.56 -11.94 -8.89
CA LEU A 166 1.77 -11.80 -9.72
C LEU A 166 2.78 -12.93 -9.47
N ILE A 167 2.99 -13.32 -8.21
CA ILE A 167 3.82 -14.49 -7.88
C ILE A 167 3.23 -15.74 -8.53
N GLY A 168 1.92 -15.96 -8.37
CA GLY A 168 1.24 -17.10 -8.96
C GLY A 168 1.39 -17.17 -10.48
N THR A 169 1.15 -16.06 -11.19
CA THR A 169 1.30 -16.00 -12.65
C THR A 169 2.74 -16.22 -13.13
N THR A 170 3.72 -15.96 -12.27
CA THR A 170 5.13 -16.14 -12.60
C THR A 170 5.61 -17.56 -12.29
N VAL A 171 5.05 -18.19 -11.27
CA VAL A 171 5.40 -19.56 -10.85
C VAL A 171 4.69 -20.61 -11.69
N PHE A 172 3.40 -20.40 -11.95
CA PHE A 172 2.59 -21.33 -12.73
C PHE A 172 2.62 -20.92 -14.21
N CYS A 173 3.49 -21.56 -15.01
CA CYS A 173 3.67 -21.23 -16.43
C CYS A 173 2.93 -22.27 -17.32
N ASP A 174 1.66 -22.58 -17.04
CA ASP A 174 0.86 -23.55 -17.78
C ASP A 174 -0.50 -22.97 -18.21
N GLU A 175 -1.31 -23.76 -18.91
CA GLU A 175 -2.62 -23.33 -19.41
C GLU A 175 -3.60 -22.93 -18.29
N LYS A 176 -3.40 -23.40 -17.07
CA LYS A 176 -4.23 -23.12 -15.89
C LYS A 176 -3.61 -22.04 -14.97
N THR A 177 -2.67 -21.26 -15.48
CA THR A 177 -1.96 -20.21 -14.70
C THR A 177 -2.92 -19.28 -13.99
N VAL A 178 -3.95 -18.79 -14.68
CA VAL A 178 -4.94 -17.85 -14.10
C VAL A 178 -5.71 -18.52 -12.96
N GLU A 179 -6.15 -19.75 -13.16
CA GLU A 179 -6.90 -20.50 -12.14
C GLU A 179 -6.05 -20.77 -10.90
N LYS A 180 -4.83 -21.27 -11.08
CA LYS A 180 -3.90 -21.55 -9.99
C LYS A 180 -3.52 -20.28 -9.22
N SER A 181 -3.32 -19.17 -9.92
CA SER A 181 -3.03 -17.88 -9.28
C SER A 181 -4.21 -17.36 -8.46
N ALA A 182 -5.43 -17.49 -8.97
CA ALA A 182 -6.63 -17.10 -8.24
C ALA A 182 -6.85 -17.98 -6.99
N ILE A 183 -6.64 -19.30 -7.11
CA ILE A 183 -6.70 -20.23 -5.97
C ILE A 183 -5.62 -19.85 -4.93
N LEU A 184 -4.40 -19.53 -5.37
CA LEU A 184 -3.31 -19.10 -4.47
C LEU A 184 -3.71 -17.86 -3.67
N VAL A 185 -4.34 -16.87 -4.31
CA VAL A 185 -4.86 -15.69 -3.61
C VAL A 185 -5.92 -16.08 -2.59
N CYS A 186 -6.92 -16.89 -2.96
CA CYS A 186 -7.98 -17.32 -2.04
C CYS A 186 -7.42 -18.06 -0.82
N VAL A 187 -6.53 -19.03 -1.06
CA VAL A 187 -5.87 -19.80 0.02
C VAL A 187 -5.05 -18.89 0.92
N SER A 188 -4.29 -17.95 0.34
CA SER A 188 -3.51 -16.98 1.12
C SER A 188 -4.40 -16.11 1.99
N MET A 189 -5.52 -15.59 1.45
CA MET A 189 -6.48 -14.81 2.23
C MET A 189 -7.09 -15.61 3.39
N ALA A 190 -7.42 -16.88 3.17
CA ALA A 190 -7.91 -17.77 4.23
C ALA A 190 -6.84 -18.08 5.29
N LEU A 191 -5.59 -18.28 4.89
CA LEU A 191 -4.48 -18.55 5.79
C LEU A 191 -4.19 -17.38 6.73
N TYR A 192 -4.43 -16.13 6.33
CA TYR A 192 -4.30 -14.98 7.23
C TYR A 192 -5.23 -15.09 8.44
N PHE A 193 -6.46 -15.55 8.28
CA PHE A 193 -7.38 -15.76 9.41
C PHE A 193 -6.94 -16.89 10.33
N ILE A 194 -6.33 -17.95 9.78
CA ILE A 194 -5.82 -19.09 10.57
C ILE A 194 -4.54 -18.69 11.33
N ALA A 195 -3.70 -17.87 10.71
CA ALA A 195 -2.40 -17.46 11.26
C ALA A 195 -2.48 -16.26 12.22
N ASP A 196 -3.67 -15.70 12.44
CA ASP A 196 -3.90 -14.58 13.38
C ASP A 196 -3.91 -15.08 14.85
N SER A 197 -2.78 -15.60 15.28
CA SER A 197 -2.63 -16.25 16.61
C SER A 197 -2.01 -15.34 17.67
N THR A 198 -1.25 -14.32 17.27
CA THR A 198 -0.60 -13.37 18.18
C THR A 198 -0.60 -11.97 17.58
N MET A 199 -0.63 -10.93 18.43
CA MET A 199 -0.61 -9.53 18.02
C MET A 199 0.64 -9.10 17.23
N TYR A 200 1.70 -9.91 17.25
CA TYR A 200 2.95 -9.69 16.50
C TYR A 200 3.09 -10.56 15.25
N SER A 201 2.09 -11.40 14.96
CA SER A 201 2.11 -12.19 13.73
C SER A 201 1.93 -11.28 12.49
N ASN A 202 2.48 -11.71 11.35
CA ASN A 202 2.26 -10.99 10.10
C ASN A 202 0.78 -10.94 9.72
N ALA A 203 0.03 -11.97 10.10
CA ALA A 203 -1.41 -12.03 9.91
C ALA A 203 -2.17 -11.00 10.74
N ALA A 204 -1.80 -10.81 12.03
CA ALA A 204 -2.38 -9.78 12.88
C ALA A 204 -2.12 -8.37 12.31
N PHE A 205 -0.91 -8.09 11.83
CA PHE A 205 -0.64 -6.84 11.12
C PHE A 205 -1.48 -6.71 9.86
N PHE A 206 -1.68 -7.78 9.12
CA PHE A 206 -2.47 -7.76 7.89
C PHE A 206 -3.98 -7.62 8.14
N LEU A 207 -4.53 -8.21 9.20
CA LEU A 207 -5.97 -8.20 9.47
C LEU A 207 -6.39 -7.03 10.37
N ASN A 208 -5.61 -6.75 11.42
CA ASN A 208 -6.04 -5.84 12.49
C ASN A 208 -5.34 -4.48 12.43
N ARG A 209 -4.19 -4.39 11.76
CA ARG A 209 -3.33 -3.19 11.70
C ARG A 209 -2.89 -2.84 10.27
N THR A 210 -3.72 -3.16 9.29
CA THR A 210 -3.45 -3.03 7.83
C THR A 210 -2.97 -1.65 7.39
N TYR A 211 -3.36 -0.59 8.08
CA TYR A 211 -3.04 0.80 7.76
C TYR A 211 -1.65 1.24 8.21
N GLU A 212 -0.95 0.41 8.98
CA GLU A 212 0.41 0.72 9.45
C GLU A 212 1.47 0.45 8.36
N GLY A 213 2.53 1.25 8.37
CA GLY A 213 3.68 1.04 7.48
C GLY A 213 4.33 -0.34 7.64
N LYS A 214 4.30 -0.93 8.85
CA LYS A 214 4.78 -2.29 9.13
C LYS A 214 3.98 -3.35 8.38
N ALA A 215 2.65 -3.22 8.37
CA ALA A 215 1.76 -4.14 7.64
C ALA A 215 1.99 -4.07 6.13
N TYR A 216 2.16 -2.86 5.59
CA TYR A 216 2.52 -2.66 4.19
C TYR A 216 3.87 -3.29 3.84
N ALA A 217 4.88 -3.09 4.68
CA ALA A 217 6.21 -3.66 4.47
C ALA A 217 6.20 -5.19 4.55
N GLY A 218 5.55 -5.75 5.58
CA GLY A 218 5.52 -7.19 5.82
C GLY A 218 4.68 -7.99 4.81
N ASN A 219 3.69 -7.37 4.19
CA ASN A 219 2.78 -8.05 3.28
C ASN A 219 3.01 -7.63 1.81
N ALA A 220 2.65 -6.42 1.42
CA ALA A 220 2.74 -6.03 0.02
C ALA A 220 4.20 -5.91 -0.48
N LEU A 221 5.09 -5.27 0.28
CA LEU A 221 6.45 -4.99 -0.18
C LEU A 221 7.31 -6.27 -0.20
N ILE A 222 7.28 -7.09 0.85
CA ILE A 222 8.08 -8.35 0.90
C ILE A 222 7.63 -9.27 -0.23
N TYR A 223 6.34 -9.47 -0.46
CA TYR A 223 5.87 -10.32 -1.55
C TYR A 223 6.25 -9.77 -2.93
N PHE A 224 6.25 -8.44 -3.09
CA PHE A 224 6.73 -7.85 -4.32
C PHE A 224 8.22 -8.08 -4.55
N MET A 225 9.04 -8.02 -3.49
CA MET A 225 10.46 -8.35 -3.57
C MET A 225 10.67 -9.82 -3.96
N VAL A 226 9.89 -10.74 -3.38
CA VAL A 226 9.89 -12.16 -3.77
C VAL A 226 9.55 -12.33 -5.26
N TYR A 227 8.49 -11.64 -5.73
CA TYR A 227 8.14 -11.62 -7.15
C TYR A 227 9.31 -11.16 -8.04
N LEU A 228 9.96 -10.05 -7.69
CA LEU A 228 11.12 -9.55 -8.45
C LEU A 228 12.29 -10.56 -8.45
N CYS A 229 12.58 -11.19 -7.33
CA CYS A 229 13.60 -12.23 -7.24
C CYS A 229 13.30 -13.40 -8.18
N ILE A 230 12.04 -13.88 -8.22
CA ILE A 230 11.63 -14.96 -9.12
C ILE A 230 11.82 -14.52 -10.59
N CYS A 231 11.39 -13.31 -10.96
CA CYS A 231 11.57 -12.76 -12.31
C CYS A 231 13.04 -12.71 -12.71
N LEU A 232 13.94 -12.25 -11.83
CA LEU A 232 15.38 -12.18 -12.07
C LEU A 232 15.98 -13.56 -12.25
N MET A 233 15.59 -14.56 -11.46
CA MET A 233 16.03 -15.93 -11.59
C MET A 233 15.62 -16.56 -12.92
N GLN A 234 14.37 -16.32 -13.35
CA GLN A 234 13.85 -16.82 -14.64
C GLN A 234 14.55 -16.16 -15.84
N THR A 235 14.85 -14.86 -15.76
CA THR A 235 15.57 -14.14 -16.81
C THR A 235 17.00 -14.70 -16.99
N LYS A 236 17.72 -14.93 -15.90
CA LYS A 236 19.07 -15.57 -15.95
C LYS A 236 19.01 -16.96 -16.57
N ARG A 237 18.00 -17.77 -16.23
CA ARG A 237 17.87 -19.12 -16.76
C ARG A 237 17.62 -19.17 -18.28
N LYS A 238 17.05 -18.12 -18.86
CA LYS A 238 16.82 -18.01 -20.31
C LYS A 238 18.04 -17.50 -21.08
N SER A 239 19.08 -17.01 -20.38
CA SER A 239 20.31 -16.49 -21.00
C SER A 239 21.47 -17.51 -21.04
N TYR A 240 21.26 -18.72 -20.56
CA TYR A 240 22.11 -19.90 -20.69
C TYR A 240 21.42 -20.95 -21.57
#